data_43c64e5f8dc7347f67976d2f6b3e7931
#
_entry.id   43c64e5f8dc7347f67976d2f6b3e7931
#
_cell.length_a   1.000
_cell.length_b   1.000
_cell.length_c   1.000
_cell.angle_alpha   90.00
_cell.angle_beta   90.00
_cell.angle_gamma   90.00
#
_symmetry.space_group_name_H-M   'P 1'
#
loop_
_entity.id
_entity.type
_entity.pdbx_description
1 polymer ?
#
loop_
_entity_poly.entity_id
_entity_poly.type
_entity_poly.pdbx_seq_one_letter_code
_entity_poly.pdbx_strand_id
1 'polypeptide(L)'
;MKHIIILGDGMADHRVERLGGKTPLQYADTPYMDMLARQGRCGRLITVPDGFLPGSEVANSSILGYDQHKVYEGRGPLEAAGIGYNLQQGDLAMRCNIISMEGGRIKNHHGGHLATDEGRRLTDWLEEKLGGADVHFVKGIQYRHLLIIKGGNKHVECAPPHDHLNDEWRKLKARAETGYDFEADAEGKYYIDAEGRRHKRKSPQETADLINRLTEESQQLLAGHPLNGERRALGEDMANSIWPWGGGYRPSMQTMAEMYPQIRRGAVITAVDLIRGIGRYAGLRNIIVEGATGLADTDYEGKAQAAIEALRTDDFVFLHVDASDEAGHDGDLRLKIKTIEDFDRRIVGPIYNEVKTWAEPVSIAVMPDHPTPVEIRTHVNDPVPFLIHYPGIEPDGVQAYDEQSCMGGSYGLLRPGQFMETFME
;
A
#
# COMPACT_ATOMS: atom_id res chain seq x y z
N MET A 1 8.00 13.53 -24.11
CA MET A 1 7.29 12.23 -24.02
C MET A 1 6.65 12.15 -22.65
N LYS A 2 5.43 11.64 -22.55
CA LYS A 2 4.74 11.38 -21.27
C LYS A 2 4.92 9.92 -20.87
N HIS A 3 4.68 9.60 -19.61
CA HIS A 3 4.93 8.27 -19.08
C HIS A 3 3.73 7.78 -18.25
N ILE A 4 3.36 6.52 -18.40
CA ILE A 4 2.36 5.88 -17.55
C ILE A 4 2.83 4.50 -17.12
N ILE A 5 2.76 4.23 -15.83
CA ILE A 5 2.84 2.88 -15.26
C ILE A 5 1.42 2.40 -14.99
N ILE A 6 1.02 1.29 -15.61
CA ILE A 6 -0.26 0.62 -15.39
C ILE A 6 0.04 -0.63 -14.59
N LEU A 7 -0.29 -0.60 -13.31
CA LEU A 7 0.07 -1.63 -12.35
C LEU A 7 -1.15 -2.45 -11.93
N GLY A 8 -1.08 -3.77 -12.16
CA GLY A 8 -2.03 -4.75 -11.65
C GLY A 8 -1.46 -5.41 -10.39
N ASP A 9 -1.94 -4.98 -9.21
CA ASP A 9 -1.46 -5.47 -7.92
C ASP A 9 -1.65 -7.00 -7.80
N GLY A 10 -0.61 -7.68 -7.34
CA GLY A 10 -0.63 -9.12 -7.12
C GLY A 10 -0.90 -9.96 -8.37
N MET A 11 -0.81 -9.38 -9.59
CA MET A 11 -1.23 -10.05 -10.84
C MET A 11 -0.40 -11.28 -11.19
N ALA A 12 0.90 -11.28 -10.84
CA ALA A 12 1.78 -12.42 -11.05
C ALA A 12 1.44 -13.60 -10.10
N ASP A 13 1.76 -14.80 -10.53
CA ASP A 13 1.42 -16.03 -9.79
C ASP A 13 2.38 -17.17 -10.11
N HIS A 14 2.26 -18.25 -9.36
CA HIS A 14 2.92 -19.51 -9.63
C HIS A 14 2.15 -20.35 -10.67
N ARG A 15 2.79 -21.40 -11.16
CA ARG A 15 2.16 -22.36 -12.05
C ARG A 15 1.10 -23.15 -11.30
N VAL A 16 -0.11 -23.19 -11.85
CA VAL A 16 -1.26 -23.89 -11.26
C VAL A 16 -1.54 -25.17 -12.03
N GLU A 17 -1.55 -26.30 -11.36
CA GLU A 17 -1.76 -27.60 -11.98
C GLU A 17 -3.11 -27.68 -12.73
N ARG A 18 -4.17 -27.10 -12.15
CA ARG A 18 -5.51 -27.02 -12.76
C ARG A 18 -5.57 -26.23 -14.07
N LEU A 19 -4.54 -25.44 -14.38
CA LEU A 19 -4.37 -24.72 -15.63
C LEU A 19 -3.39 -25.41 -16.60
N GLY A 20 -3.10 -26.70 -16.36
CA GLY A 20 -2.13 -27.46 -17.16
C GLY A 20 -0.69 -26.98 -16.95
N GLY A 21 -0.36 -26.48 -15.75
CA GLY A 21 0.97 -25.97 -15.39
C GLY A 21 1.26 -24.57 -15.91
N LYS A 22 0.26 -23.81 -16.31
CA LYS A 22 0.37 -22.38 -16.63
C LYS A 22 0.14 -21.53 -15.39
N THR A 23 0.67 -20.31 -15.39
CA THR A 23 0.25 -19.29 -14.43
C THR A 23 -1.13 -18.71 -14.82
N PRO A 24 -1.88 -18.06 -13.92
CA PRO A 24 -3.08 -17.32 -14.27
C PRO A 24 -2.85 -16.30 -15.39
N LEU A 25 -1.72 -15.58 -15.38
CA LEU A 25 -1.36 -14.62 -16.41
C LEU A 25 -1.09 -15.29 -17.78
N GLN A 26 -0.44 -16.47 -17.80
CA GLN A 26 -0.28 -17.26 -19.02
C GLN A 26 -1.59 -17.85 -19.55
N TYR A 27 -2.59 -18.03 -18.70
CA TYR A 27 -3.86 -18.64 -19.06
C TYR A 27 -4.91 -17.63 -19.49
N ALA A 28 -4.89 -16.42 -18.91
CA ALA A 28 -5.82 -15.33 -19.19
C ALA A 28 -5.69 -14.87 -20.66
N ASP A 29 -6.81 -14.44 -21.25
CA ASP A 29 -6.83 -13.84 -22.57
C ASP A 29 -6.57 -12.33 -22.50
N THR A 30 -5.32 -11.95 -22.78
CA THR A 30 -4.78 -10.60 -22.57
C THR A 30 -4.25 -9.97 -23.88
N PRO A 31 -5.13 -9.76 -24.90
CA PRO A 31 -4.71 -9.38 -26.24
C PRO A 31 -3.95 -8.04 -26.30
N TYR A 32 -4.23 -7.08 -25.42
CA TYR A 32 -3.56 -5.78 -25.41
C TYR A 32 -2.18 -5.86 -24.77
N MET A 33 -2.03 -6.52 -23.62
CA MET A 33 -0.72 -6.73 -22.99
C MET A 33 0.20 -7.56 -23.89
N ASP A 34 -0.31 -8.60 -24.54
CA ASP A 34 0.43 -9.41 -25.51
C ASP A 34 0.86 -8.59 -26.74
N MET A 35 -0.03 -7.74 -27.24
CA MET A 35 0.29 -6.86 -28.35
C MET A 35 1.40 -5.86 -27.95
N LEU A 36 1.30 -5.26 -26.76
CA LEU A 36 2.30 -4.32 -26.26
C LEU A 36 3.66 -5.02 -26.03
N ALA A 37 3.66 -6.28 -25.55
CA ALA A 37 4.87 -7.07 -25.42
C ALA A 37 5.52 -7.33 -26.79
N ARG A 38 4.73 -7.70 -27.81
CA ARG A 38 5.24 -7.91 -29.20
C ARG A 38 5.79 -6.65 -29.83
N GLN A 39 5.27 -5.48 -29.48
CA GLN A 39 5.65 -4.18 -30.03
C GLN A 39 6.63 -3.40 -29.15
N GLY A 40 6.91 -3.89 -27.96
CA GLY A 40 7.75 -3.28 -26.95
C GLY A 40 8.95 -4.13 -26.58
N ARG A 41 9.42 -3.90 -25.38
CA ARG A 41 10.49 -4.68 -24.72
C ARG A 41 10.05 -5.14 -23.36
N CYS A 42 10.47 -6.34 -22.99
CA CYS A 42 10.11 -6.98 -21.75
C CYS A 42 11.33 -7.26 -20.87
N GLY A 43 11.05 -7.53 -19.60
CA GLY A 43 12.02 -7.98 -18.61
C GLY A 43 11.34 -8.47 -17.37
N ARG A 44 12.12 -8.72 -16.35
CA ARG A 44 11.63 -9.02 -14.99
C ARG A 44 12.24 -8.06 -13.99
N LEU A 45 11.51 -7.80 -12.92
CA LEU A 45 11.94 -6.89 -11.87
C LEU A 45 11.86 -7.56 -10.49
N ILE A 46 12.89 -7.43 -9.70
CA ILE A 46 12.84 -7.66 -8.24
C ILE A 46 12.28 -6.38 -7.63
N THR A 47 11.06 -6.44 -7.13
CA THR A 47 10.36 -5.28 -6.54
C THR A 47 10.58 -5.14 -5.04
N VAL A 48 10.85 -6.26 -4.35
CA VAL A 48 11.08 -6.29 -2.91
C VAL A 48 12.56 -6.50 -2.64
N PRO A 49 13.28 -5.53 -2.06
CA PRO A 49 14.69 -5.66 -1.72
C PRO A 49 14.93 -6.69 -0.62
N ASP A 50 16.16 -7.21 -0.57
CA ASP A 50 16.59 -8.13 0.49
C ASP A 50 16.35 -7.52 1.87
N GLY A 51 15.86 -8.34 2.80
CA GLY A 51 15.58 -7.92 4.18
C GLY A 51 14.19 -7.34 4.42
N PHE A 52 13.38 -7.13 3.37
CA PHE A 52 12.00 -6.70 3.50
C PHE A 52 11.02 -7.86 3.26
N LEU A 53 9.90 -7.81 3.96
CA LEU A 53 8.76 -8.69 3.67
C LEU A 53 8.04 -8.18 2.40
N PRO A 54 7.53 -9.09 1.54
CA PRO A 54 6.75 -8.67 0.39
C PRO A 54 5.46 -7.98 0.82
N GLY A 55 5.22 -6.83 0.20
CA GLY A 55 4.03 -6.01 0.45
C GLY A 55 3.98 -4.83 -0.50
N SER A 56 2.77 -4.37 -0.80
CA SER A 56 2.54 -3.32 -1.79
C SER A 56 3.27 -2.01 -1.45
N GLU A 57 3.42 -1.67 -0.16
CA GLU A 57 4.17 -0.48 0.26
C GLU A 57 5.65 -0.53 -0.12
N VAL A 58 6.28 -1.68 0.03
CA VAL A 58 7.68 -1.88 -0.32
C VAL A 58 7.85 -1.96 -1.83
N ALA A 59 7.03 -2.79 -2.48
CA ALA A 59 7.13 -3.04 -3.92
C ALA A 59 6.83 -1.78 -4.75
N ASN A 60 5.72 -1.08 -4.48
CA ASN A 60 5.34 0.12 -5.23
C ASN A 60 6.34 1.27 -5.02
N SER A 61 6.87 1.45 -3.81
CA SER A 61 7.92 2.45 -3.59
C SER A 61 9.21 2.09 -4.32
N SER A 62 9.59 0.79 -4.37
CA SER A 62 10.75 0.32 -5.15
C SER A 62 10.57 0.54 -6.66
N ILE A 63 9.37 0.27 -7.18
CA ILE A 63 9.02 0.52 -8.60
C ILE A 63 9.20 2.01 -8.93
N LEU A 64 8.78 2.92 -8.03
CA LEU A 64 8.96 4.36 -8.19
C LEU A 64 10.41 4.84 -7.99
N GLY A 65 11.36 3.93 -7.75
CA GLY A 65 12.78 4.23 -7.70
C GLY A 65 13.33 4.55 -6.29
N TYR A 66 12.53 4.35 -5.24
CA TYR A 66 12.99 4.61 -3.87
C TYR A 66 13.80 3.45 -3.29
N ASP A 67 14.88 3.79 -2.61
CA ASP A 67 15.68 2.87 -1.80
C ASP A 67 14.96 2.62 -0.45
N GLN A 68 14.37 1.44 -0.30
CA GLN A 68 13.58 1.10 0.88
C GLN A 68 14.39 1.16 2.19
N HIS A 69 15.69 0.85 2.14
CA HIS A 69 16.55 0.97 3.33
C HIS A 69 16.69 2.41 3.85
N LYS A 70 16.38 3.41 3.01
CA LYS A 70 16.46 4.83 3.37
C LYS A 70 15.11 5.45 3.67
N VAL A 71 14.03 5.00 3.01
CA VAL A 71 12.75 5.69 3.06
C VAL A 71 11.65 4.94 3.80
N TYR A 72 11.79 3.61 3.99
CA TYR A 72 10.73 2.83 4.64
C TYR A 72 10.68 3.11 6.14
N GLU A 73 9.54 3.63 6.57
CA GLU A 73 9.29 3.98 7.98
C GLU A 73 8.13 3.18 8.60
N GLY A 74 7.51 2.30 7.83
CA GLY A 74 6.33 1.53 8.26
C GLY A 74 5.02 1.99 7.59
N ARG A 75 3.93 1.28 7.88
CA ARG A 75 2.61 1.53 7.25
C ARG A 75 1.92 2.77 7.78
N GLY A 76 2.03 3.05 9.08
CA GLY A 76 1.32 4.15 9.73
C GLY A 76 1.50 5.51 9.04
N PRO A 77 2.72 5.97 8.78
CA PRO A 77 2.94 7.24 8.09
C PRO A 77 2.42 7.27 6.65
N LEU A 78 2.46 6.15 5.92
CA LEU A 78 1.91 6.08 4.57
C LEU A 78 0.38 6.17 4.57
N GLU A 79 -0.28 5.45 5.46
CA GLU A 79 -1.75 5.53 5.63
C GLU A 79 -2.17 6.94 6.10
N ALA A 80 -1.39 7.57 6.99
CA ALA A 80 -1.64 8.95 7.40
C ALA A 80 -1.63 9.91 6.20
N ALA A 81 -0.61 9.83 5.36
CA ALA A 81 -0.55 10.61 4.14
C ALA A 81 -1.71 10.27 3.18
N GLY A 82 -2.06 8.99 3.04
CA GLY A 82 -3.15 8.52 2.18
C GLY A 82 -4.50 9.14 2.50
N ILE A 83 -4.87 9.20 3.77
CA ILE A 83 -6.13 9.82 4.22
C ILE A 83 -6.04 11.36 4.31
N GLY A 84 -4.89 11.95 3.99
CA GLY A 84 -4.70 13.40 3.97
C GLY A 84 -4.23 14.02 5.28
N TYR A 85 -3.83 13.22 6.25
CA TYR A 85 -3.23 13.75 7.47
C TYR A 85 -1.80 14.25 7.19
N ASN A 86 -1.53 15.50 7.54
CA ASN A 86 -0.20 16.09 7.36
C ASN A 86 0.68 15.80 8.58
N LEU A 87 1.38 14.69 8.53
CA LEU A 87 2.28 14.26 9.59
C LEU A 87 3.43 15.26 9.79
N GLN A 88 3.55 15.76 11.00
CA GLN A 88 4.58 16.74 11.35
C GLN A 88 5.90 16.07 11.71
N GLN A 89 6.97 16.83 11.69
CA GLN A 89 8.26 16.38 12.20
C GLN A 89 8.11 16.05 13.70
N GLY A 90 8.57 14.87 14.09
CA GLY A 90 8.46 14.39 15.46
C GLY A 90 7.23 13.54 15.77
N ASP A 91 6.24 13.50 14.88
CA ASP A 91 5.09 12.61 15.04
C ASP A 91 5.48 11.16 14.77
N LEU A 92 5.05 10.26 15.66
CA LEU A 92 4.98 8.84 15.40
C LEU A 92 3.55 8.53 14.94
N ALA A 93 3.38 8.06 13.72
CA ALA A 93 2.10 7.58 13.21
C ALA A 93 2.05 6.06 13.26
N MET A 94 0.98 5.54 13.84
CA MET A 94 0.72 4.10 13.94
C MET A 94 -0.63 3.78 13.32
N ARG A 95 -0.71 2.67 12.61
CA ARG A 95 -2.00 2.07 12.31
C ARG A 95 -2.67 1.71 13.63
N CYS A 96 -3.93 2.04 13.79
CA CYS A 96 -4.71 1.80 15.00
C CYS A 96 -6.02 1.09 14.64
N ASN A 97 -6.01 -0.22 14.66
CA ASN A 97 -7.23 -0.99 14.43
C ASN A 97 -8.16 -0.87 15.64
N ILE A 98 -9.47 -0.81 15.40
CA ILE A 98 -10.46 -1.12 16.43
C ILE A 98 -10.82 -2.60 16.27
N ILE A 99 -10.54 -3.40 17.29
CA ILE A 99 -10.66 -4.86 17.28
C ILE A 99 -11.74 -5.36 18.24
N SER A 100 -12.12 -6.63 18.09
CA SER A 100 -13.00 -7.32 19.05
C SER A 100 -12.18 -8.15 20.02
N MET A 101 -12.43 -7.96 21.30
CA MET A 101 -11.84 -8.70 22.40
C MET A 101 -12.90 -9.49 23.15
N GLU A 102 -12.62 -10.72 23.52
CA GLU A 102 -13.47 -11.58 24.34
C GLU A 102 -12.62 -12.38 25.35
N GLY A 103 -12.97 -12.33 26.61
CA GLY A 103 -12.22 -13.05 27.66
C GLY A 103 -10.73 -12.67 27.77
N GLY A 104 -10.35 -11.45 27.39
CA GLY A 104 -8.97 -10.99 27.37
C GLY A 104 -8.14 -11.52 26.18
N ARG A 105 -8.80 -12.06 25.15
CA ARG A 105 -8.20 -12.58 23.93
C ARG A 105 -8.67 -11.80 22.70
N ILE A 106 -7.84 -11.73 21.67
CA ILE A 106 -8.21 -11.13 20.38
C ILE A 106 -9.20 -12.07 19.68
N LYS A 107 -10.47 -11.67 19.59
CA LYS A 107 -11.50 -12.44 18.90
C LYS A 107 -11.42 -12.27 17.39
N ASN A 108 -11.33 -11.03 16.93
CA ASN A 108 -11.09 -10.70 15.54
C ASN A 108 -10.39 -9.32 15.44
N HIS A 109 -9.67 -9.11 14.34
CA HIS A 109 -8.87 -7.90 14.09
C HIS A 109 -9.64 -6.76 13.41
N HIS A 110 -10.91 -6.98 13.05
CA HIS A 110 -11.75 -6.08 12.25
C HIS A 110 -12.98 -5.54 13.01
N GLY A 111 -12.99 -5.67 14.35
CA GLY A 111 -14.06 -5.12 15.19
C GLY A 111 -15.45 -5.71 14.91
N GLY A 112 -15.54 -6.99 14.47
CA GLY A 112 -16.81 -7.61 14.10
C GLY A 112 -17.38 -7.05 12.79
N HIS A 113 -16.55 -6.84 11.77
CA HIS A 113 -16.91 -6.20 10.50
C HIS A 113 -17.46 -4.77 10.67
N LEU A 114 -16.74 -3.97 11.42
CA LEU A 114 -17.11 -2.60 11.75
C LEU A 114 -17.33 -1.77 10.47
N ALA A 115 -18.51 -1.16 10.33
CA ALA A 115 -18.79 -0.26 9.23
C ALA A 115 -18.01 1.07 9.40
N THR A 116 -17.77 1.78 8.31
CA THR A 116 -16.96 3.02 8.34
C THR A 116 -17.53 4.07 9.29
N ASP A 117 -18.83 4.27 9.27
CA ASP A 117 -19.50 5.27 10.15
C ASP A 117 -19.45 4.86 11.63
N GLU A 118 -19.58 3.57 11.92
CA GLU A 118 -19.41 3.02 13.26
C GLU A 118 -17.98 3.24 13.77
N GLY A 119 -16.99 2.88 12.95
CA GLY A 119 -15.58 3.07 13.30
C GLY A 119 -15.22 4.53 13.54
N ARG A 120 -15.76 5.45 12.71
CA ARG A 120 -15.56 6.89 12.88
C ARG A 120 -16.18 7.42 14.17
N ARG A 121 -17.37 6.97 14.53
CA ARG A 121 -18.04 7.33 15.82
C ARG A 121 -17.21 6.89 17.02
N LEU A 122 -16.66 5.66 16.98
CA LEU A 122 -15.79 5.16 18.06
C LEU A 122 -14.47 5.93 18.12
N THR A 123 -13.90 6.31 16.97
CA THR A 123 -12.66 7.09 16.89
C THR A 123 -12.87 8.51 17.42
N ASP A 124 -13.98 9.17 17.09
CA ASP A 124 -14.32 10.47 17.66
C ASP A 124 -14.45 10.41 19.19
N TRP A 125 -15.06 9.34 19.70
CA TRP A 125 -15.14 9.10 21.14
C TRP A 125 -13.78 8.91 21.80
N LEU A 126 -12.89 8.14 21.16
CA LEU A 126 -11.51 7.95 21.63
C LEU A 126 -10.72 9.26 21.62
N GLU A 127 -10.85 10.07 20.56
CA GLU A 127 -10.20 11.38 20.49
C GLU A 127 -10.72 12.32 21.60
N GLU A 128 -12.03 12.33 21.85
CA GLU A 128 -12.61 13.15 22.93
C GLU A 128 -12.11 12.73 24.31
N LYS A 129 -11.95 11.43 24.58
CA LYS A 129 -11.67 10.90 25.92
C LYS A 129 -10.21 10.67 26.21
N LEU A 130 -9.41 10.28 25.20
CA LEU A 130 -8.00 9.91 25.33
C LEU A 130 -7.07 10.82 24.54
N GLY A 131 -7.61 11.58 23.58
CA GLY A 131 -6.85 12.55 22.81
C GLY A 131 -6.39 13.74 23.65
N GLY A 132 -5.38 14.46 23.14
CA GLY A 132 -4.81 15.61 23.83
C GLY A 132 -3.71 16.29 23.03
N ALA A 133 -2.83 17.04 23.70
CA ALA A 133 -1.77 17.80 23.03
C ALA A 133 -0.75 16.94 22.29
N ASP A 134 -0.53 15.71 22.77
CA ASP A 134 0.51 14.80 22.27
C ASP A 134 -0.06 13.49 21.66
N VAL A 135 -1.36 13.26 21.75
CA VAL A 135 -2.01 12.01 21.30
C VAL A 135 -3.24 12.36 20.49
N HIS A 136 -3.34 11.83 19.27
CA HIS A 136 -4.50 12.02 18.41
C HIS A 136 -4.96 10.70 17.80
N PHE A 137 -6.27 10.49 17.79
CA PHE A 137 -6.93 9.40 17.09
C PHE A 137 -7.54 9.95 15.80
N VAL A 138 -7.04 9.48 14.65
CA VAL A 138 -7.44 10.01 13.35
C VAL A 138 -8.31 8.99 12.62
N LYS A 139 -9.45 9.46 12.12
CA LYS A 139 -10.45 8.62 11.44
C LYS A 139 -9.96 8.11 10.10
N GLY A 140 -10.10 6.81 9.90
CA GLY A 140 -9.88 6.13 8.63
C GLY A 140 -11.17 5.46 8.11
N ILE A 141 -11.06 4.25 7.62
CA ILE A 141 -12.13 3.46 7.01
C ILE A 141 -12.35 2.18 7.81
N GLN A 142 -13.65 1.84 8.08
CA GLN A 142 -14.04 0.64 8.81
C GLN A 142 -13.34 0.58 10.18
N TYR A 143 -12.59 -0.47 10.44
CA TYR A 143 -11.82 -0.71 11.66
C TYR A 143 -10.40 -0.10 11.63
N ARG A 144 -9.97 0.44 10.49
CA ARG A 144 -8.61 0.96 10.24
C ARG A 144 -8.56 2.45 10.50
N HIS A 145 -7.94 2.84 11.60
CA HIS A 145 -7.73 4.23 12.03
C HIS A 145 -6.26 4.46 12.31
N LEU A 146 -5.88 5.65 12.76
CA LEU A 146 -4.52 5.99 13.12
C LEU A 146 -4.44 6.50 14.56
N LEU A 147 -3.32 6.17 15.19
CA LEU A 147 -2.85 6.79 16.42
C LEU A 147 -1.61 7.62 16.10
N ILE A 148 -1.65 8.90 16.42
CA ILE A 148 -0.51 9.82 16.27
C ILE A 148 -0.01 10.17 17.68
N ILE A 149 1.28 9.97 17.91
CA ILE A 149 1.95 10.29 19.18
C ILE A 149 3.05 11.32 18.90
N LYS A 150 2.85 12.55 19.34
CA LYS A 150 3.86 13.60 19.23
C LYS A 150 5.07 13.30 20.09
N GLY A 151 6.24 13.34 19.50
CA GLY A 151 7.48 12.96 20.16
C GLY A 151 7.56 11.49 20.55
N GLY A 152 6.71 10.62 19.98
CA GLY A 152 6.80 9.18 20.16
C GLY A 152 8.07 8.61 19.55
N ASN A 153 8.47 7.41 19.97
CA ASN A 153 9.63 6.69 19.45
C ASN A 153 9.19 5.51 18.59
N LYS A 154 9.74 5.37 17.40
CA LYS A 154 9.39 4.27 16.47
C LYS A 154 9.99 2.92 16.85
N HIS A 155 11.02 2.91 17.70
CA HIS A 155 11.68 1.70 18.18
C HIS A 155 10.86 1.01 19.27
N VAL A 156 9.63 0.67 18.92
CA VAL A 156 8.67 -0.10 19.72
C VAL A 156 8.17 -1.30 18.90
N GLU A 157 8.18 -2.46 19.53
CA GLU A 157 7.62 -3.68 18.95
C GLU A 157 6.13 -3.78 19.28
N CYS A 158 5.31 -3.84 18.22
CA CYS A 158 3.87 -4.02 18.31
C CYS A 158 3.45 -5.08 17.29
N ALA A 159 2.90 -6.19 17.76
CA ALA A 159 2.48 -7.29 16.89
C ALA A 159 1.25 -6.93 16.05
N PRO A 160 1.16 -7.34 14.77
CA PRO A 160 -0.04 -7.20 13.97
C PRO A 160 -1.20 -8.04 14.53
N PRO A 161 -2.41 -7.49 14.72
CA PRO A 161 -3.48 -8.22 15.41
C PRO A 161 -4.05 -9.41 14.63
N HIS A 162 -3.90 -9.44 13.30
CA HIS A 162 -4.39 -10.53 12.45
C HIS A 162 -3.56 -11.81 12.58
N ASP A 163 -2.30 -11.72 13.02
CA ASP A 163 -1.43 -12.88 13.23
C ASP A 163 -1.65 -13.53 14.61
N HIS A 164 -2.45 -12.90 15.47
CA HIS A 164 -2.58 -13.26 16.88
C HIS A 164 -4.04 -13.51 17.33
N LEU A 165 -4.86 -14.04 16.43
CA LEU A 165 -6.24 -14.40 16.78
C LEU A 165 -6.26 -15.48 17.87
N ASN A 166 -7.10 -15.28 18.86
CA ASN A 166 -7.24 -16.08 20.09
C ASN A 166 -6.06 -15.99 21.08
N ASP A 167 -5.06 -15.18 20.83
CA ASP A 167 -3.98 -14.94 21.78
C ASP A 167 -4.41 -13.98 22.91
N GLU A 168 -3.80 -14.13 24.08
CA GLU A 168 -4.00 -13.24 25.21
C GLU A 168 -3.31 -11.90 24.97
N TRP A 169 -4.09 -10.82 24.90
CA TRP A 169 -3.56 -9.49 24.55
C TRP A 169 -2.45 -9.01 25.50
N ARG A 170 -2.49 -9.42 26.80
CA ARG A 170 -1.47 -9.02 27.77
C ARG A 170 -0.08 -9.57 27.47
N LYS A 171 0.00 -10.67 26.73
CA LYS A 171 1.29 -11.24 26.26
C LYS A 171 1.85 -10.51 25.05
N LEU A 172 1.01 -9.73 24.37
CA LEU A 172 1.30 -8.99 23.15
C LEU A 172 1.42 -7.48 23.38
N LYS A 173 1.58 -7.05 24.64
CA LYS A 173 1.79 -5.64 24.98
C LYS A 173 2.97 -5.07 24.20
N ALA A 174 2.82 -3.81 23.76
CA ALA A 174 3.92 -3.07 23.15
C ALA A 174 5.13 -3.03 24.11
N ARG A 175 6.32 -3.13 23.56
CA ARG A 175 7.58 -3.11 24.29
C ARG A 175 8.64 -2.34 23.51
N ALA A 176 9.67 -1.86 24.22
CA ALA A 176 10.83 -1.28 23.58
C ALA A 176 11.51 -2.32 22.68
N GLU A 177 11.97 -1.88 21.50
CA GLU A 177 12.67 -2.74 20.54
C GLU A 177 13.94 -3.31 21.16
N THR A 178 14.08 -4.64 21.03
CA THR A 178 15.24 -5.36 21.60
C THR A 178 16.51 -5.02 20.83
N GLY A 179 17.55 -4.58 21.56
CA GLY A 179 18.86 -4.26 20.95
C GLY A 179 19.01 -2.81 20.48
N TYR A 180 17.97 -1.99 20.50
CA TYR A 180 18.10 -0.55 20.24
C TYR A 180 18.56 0.19 21.49
N ASP A 181 19.69 0.89 21.40
CA ASP A 181 20.25 1.71 22.48
C ASP A 181 19.86 3.19 22.30
N PHE A 182 18.75 3.58 22.91
CA PHE A 182 18.27 4.96 22.87
C PHE A 182 19.27 5.96 23.48
N GLU A 183 20.05 5.55 24.46
CA GLU A 183 21.01 6.45 25.09
C GLU A 183 22.25 6.69 24.22
N ALA A 184 22.59 5.77 23.34
CA ALA A 184 23.66 5.93 22.36
C ALA A 184 23.23 6.69 21.10
N ASP A 185 21.94 6.69 20.77
CA ASP A 185 21.39 7.36 19.56
C ASP A 185 21.21 8.87 19.80
N ALA A 186 22.27 9.63 19.50
CA ALA A 186 22.26 11.08 19.68
C ALA A 186 21.25 11.83 18.79
N GLU A 187 20.92 11.27 17.62
CA GLU A 187 20.00 11.88 16.65
C GLU A 187 18.56 11.44 16.94
N GLY A 188 18.31 10.17 17.22
CA GLY A 188 16.98 9.62 17.51
C GLY A 188 16.35 10.15 18.81
N LYS A 189 17.15 10.70 19.73
CA LYS A 189 16.66 11.32 20.96
C LYS A 189 15.86 12.60 20.77
N TYR A 190 15.99 13.25 19.63
CA TYR A 190 15.42 14.59 19.41
C TYR A 190 14.74 14.66 18.03
N TYR A 191 13.87 15.65 17.90
CA TYR A 191 13.34 16.08 16.62
C TYR A 191 13.31 17.61 16.57
N ILE A 192 13.27 18.16 15.37
CA ILE A 192 13.13 19.59 15.13
C ILE A 192 11.71 19.82 14.61
N ASP A 193 10.97 20.74 15.23
CA ASP A 193 9.63 21.12 14.76
C ASP A 193 9.69 22.06 13.54
N ALA A 194 8.52 22.41 13.02
CA ALA A 194 8.40 23.29 11.85
C ALA A 194 8.96 24.70 12.09
N GLU A 195 9.03 25.14 13.33
CA GLU A 195 9.59 26.43 13.76
C GLU A 195 11.09 26.35 14.07
N GLY A 196 11.73 25.18 13.83
CA GLY A 196 13.15 24.96 14.07
C GLY A 196 13.54 24.72 15.53
N ARG A 197 12.58 24.48 16.42
CA ARG A 197 12.84 24.21 17.84
C ARG A 197 13.16 22.74 18.06
N ARG A 198 14.17 22.48 18.90
CA ARG A 198 14.57 21.13 19.25
C ARG A 198 13.74 20.59 20.44
N HIS A 199 13.14 19.43 20.24
CA HIS A 199 12.36 18.73 21.24
C HIS A 199 12.96 17.37 21.53
N LYS A 200 12.85 16.91 22.79
CA LYS A 200 13.25 15.56 23.19
C LYS A 200 12.11 14.58 22.84
N ARG A 201 12.48 13.44 22.24
CA ARG A 201 11.55 12.32 22.04
C ARG A 201 11.34 11.55 23.34
N LYS A 202 10.19 10.92 23.46
CA LYS A 202 9.95 9.87 24.43
C LYS A 202 10.94 8.72 24.15
N SER A 203 11.41 8.05 25.19
CA SER A 203 12.14 6.80 24.99
C SER A 203 11.24 5.71 24.37
N PRO A 204 11.79 4.62 23.82
CA PRO A 204 11.00 3.47 23.38
C PRO A 204 10.11 2.93 24.51
N GLN A 205 10.62 2.84 25.75
CA GLN A 205 9.84 2.36 26.88
C GLN A 205 8.68 3.29 27.24
N GLU A 206 8.93 4.61 27.32
CA GLU A 206 7.85 5.60 27.56
C GLU A 206 6.77 5.56 26.49
N THR A 207 7.17 5.32 25.23
CA THR A 207 6.23 5.17 24.10
C THR A 207 5.43 3.87 24.21
N ALA A 208 6.07 2.75 24.52
CA ALA A 208 5.42 1.45 24.73
C ALA A 208 4.43 1.50 25.90
N ASP A 209 4.83 2.11 27.02
CA ASP A 209 3.97 2.28 28.20
C ASP A 209 2.74 3.14 27.89
N LEU A 210 2.91 4.21 27.09
CA LEU A 210 1.81 5.04 26.62
C LEU A 210 0.84 4.24 25.73
N ILE A 211 1.35 3.48 24.76
CA ILE A 211 0.53 2.63 23.89
C ILE A 211 -0.26 1.61 24.70
N ASN A 212 0.38 0.94 25.65
CA ASN A 212 -0.26 -0.05 26.52
C ASN A 212 -1.36 0.57 27.39
N ARG A 213 -1.09 1.74 27.95
CA ARG A 213 -2.08 2.49 28.72
C ARG A 213 -3.29 2.88 27.88
N LEU A 214 -3.07 3.47 26.69
CA LEU A 214 -4.15 3.84 25.78
C LEU A 214 -4.98 2.62 25.34
N THR A 215 -4.34 1.48 25.10
CA THR A 215 -5.02 0.22 24.77
C THR A 215 -5.91 -0.23 25.93
N GLU A 216 -5.41 -0.22 27.15
CA GLU A 216 -6.14 -0.65 28.35
C GLU A 216 -7.31 0.30 28.69
N GLU A 217 -7.09 1.61 28.60
CA GLU A 217 -8.12 2.64 28.82
C GLU A 217 -9.21 2.55 27.72
N SER A 218 -8.83 2.30 26.48
CA SER A 218 -9.78 2.12 25.36
C SER A 218 -10.76 0.97 25.60
N GLN A 219 -10.28 -0.15 26.18
CA GLN A 219 -11.14 -1.30 26.49
C GLN A 219 -12.25 -0.93 27.48
N GLN A 220 -11.94 -0.12 28.48
CA GLN A 220 -12.93 0.34 29.46
C GLN A 220 -13.94 1.32 28.82
N LEU A 221 -13.46 2.27 28.03
CA LEU A 221 -14.28 3.28 27.38
C LEU A 221 -15.20 2.69 26.30
N LEU A 222 -14.65 1.87 25.43
CA LEU A 222 -15.39 1.28 24.30
C LEU A 222 -16.41 0.23 24.78
N ALA A 223 -16.13 -0.51 25.85
CA ALA A 223 -17.10 -1.46 26.41
C ALA A 223 -18.40 -0.78 26.87
N GLY A 224 -18.32 0.46 27.31
CA GLY A 224 -19.47 1.29 27.73
C GLY A 224 -20.09 2.15 26.62
N HIS A 225 -19.53 2.15 25.42
CA HIS A 225 -20.05 2.98 24.33
C HIS A 225 -21.42 2.48 23.84
N PRO A 226 -22.46 3.36 23.61
CA PRO A 226 -23.79 2.97 23.18
C PRO A 226 -23.81 2.04 21.96
N LEU A 227 -22.98 2.31 20.94
CA LEU A 227 -22.84 1.47 19.75
C LEU A 227 -22.54 -0.01 20.10
N ASN A 228 -21.65 -0.27 21.06
CA ASN A 228 -21.35 -1.63 21.49
C ASN A 228 -22.51 -2.29 22.25
N GLY A 229 -23.38 -1.49 22.86
CA GLY A 229 -24.66 -1.94 23.41
C GLY A 229 -25.63 -2.38 22.31
N GLU A 230 -25.76 -1.58 21.24
CA GLU A 230 -26.56 -1.88 20.06
C GLU A 230 -26.07 -3.16 19.36
N ARG A 231 -24.76 -3.27 19.09
CA ARG A 231 -24.15 -4.44 18.45
C ARG A 231 -24.37 -5.71 19.26
N ARG A 232 -24.21 -5.64 20.58
CA ARG A 232 -24.49 -6.78 21.48
C ARG A 232 -25.97 -7.20 21.41
N ALA A 233 -26.89 -6.27 21.34
CA ALA A 233 -28.31 -6.57 21.22
C ALA A 233 -28.67 -7.25 19.91
N LEU A 234 -27.90 -7.00 18.85
CA LEU A 234 -28.02 -7.63 17.53
C LEU A 234 -27.27 -8.98 17.42
N GLY A 235 -26.51 -9.37 18.46
CA GLY A 235 -25.68 -10.58 18.43
C GLY A 235 -24.37 -10.40 17.65
N GLU A 236 -23.96 -9.14 17.40
CA GLU A 236 -22.73 -8.81 16.72
C GLU A 236 -21.56 -8.67 17.70
N ASP A 237 -20.33 -8.86 17.19
CA ASP A 237 -19.13 -8.67 17.99
C ASP A 237 -18.94 -7.20 18.36
N MET A 238 -18.57 -6.94 19.60
CA MET A 238 -18.24 -5.60 20.06
C MET A 238 -16.87 -5.15 19.50
N ALA A 239 -16.80 -3.91 19.06
CA ALA A 239 -15.56 -3.22 18.72
C ALA A 239 -15.03 -2.51 19.98
N ASN A 240 -14.25 -3.24 20.81
CA ASN A 240 -14.05 -2.88 22.21
C ASN A 240 -12.59 -2.72 22.65
N SER A 241 -11.65 -2.66 21.74
CA SER A 241 -10.25 -2.31 22.02
C SER A 241 -9.60 -1.65 20.82
N ILE A 242 -8.70 -0.71 21.05
CA ILE A 242 -7.74 -0.30 20.02
C ILE A 242 -6.59 -1.29 19.96
N TRP A 243 -5.91 -1.31 18.79
CA TRP A 243 -4.68 -2.06 18.57
C TRP A 243 -3.71 -1.29 17.69
N PRO A 244 -2.80 -0.48 18.28
CA PRO A 244 -1.77 0.25 17.54
C PRO A 244 -0.64 -0.68 17.09
N TRP A 245 -0.19 -0.53 15.83
CA TRP A 245 0.92 -1.29 15.23
C TRP A 245 1.47 -0.60 13.98
N GLY A 246 2.60 -1.09 13.42
CA GLY A 246 3.17 -0.59 12.18
C GLY A 246 3.56 0.90 12.23
N GLY A 247 4.14 1.31 13.37
CA GLY A 247 4.51 2.69 13.62
C GLY A 247 5.74 3.15 12.83
N GLY A 248 5.78 4.44 12.52
CA GLY A 248 6.93 5.09 11.89
C GLY A 248 6.82 6.60 11.88
N TYR A 249 7.89 7.25 11.43
CA TYR A 249 7.96 8.70 11.27
C TYR A 249 7.55 9.09 9.85
N ARG A 250 7.44 10.38 9.60
CA ARG A 250 7.29 10.90 8.23
C ARG A 250 8.48 10.45 7.39
N PRO A 251 8.27 9.71 6.27
CA PRO A 251 9.35 9.28 5.40
C PRO A 251 10.11 10.46 4.79
N SER A 252 11.44 10.31 4.69
CA SER A 252 12.28 11.26 3.97
C SER A 252 12.35 10.87 2.50
N MET A 253 11.28 11.08 1.76
CA MET A 253 11.17 10.79 0.34
C MET A 253 11.39 12.06 -0.49
N GLN A 254 12.27 11.98 -1.49
CA GLN A 254 12.35 12.99 -2.53
C GLN A 254 11.10 12.88 -3.42
N THR A 255 10.63 14.01 -3.95
CA THR A 255 9.54 13.97 -4.94
C THR A 255 10.01 13.38 -6.27
N MET A 256 9.08 12.86 -7.07
CA MET A 256 9.39 12.38 -8.42
C MET A 256 10.03 13.46 -9.28
N ALA A 257 9.63 14.71 -9.11
CA ALA A 257 10.21 15.85 -9.82
C ALA A 257 11.68 16.15 -9.42
N GLU A 258 12.04 15.86 -8.15
CA GLU A 258 13.44 15.98 -7.68
C GLU A 258 14.32 14.84 -8.18
N MET A 259 13.79 13.61 -8.23
CA MET A 259 14.54 12.46 -8.73
C MET A 259 14.61 12.40 -10.26
N TYR A 260 13.53 12.79 -10.94
CA TYR A 260 13.37 12.72 -12.40
C TYR A 260 12.90 14.08 -12.94
N PRO A 261 13.81 15.01 -13.28
CA PRO A 261 13.46 16.39 -13.65
C PRO A 261 12.53 16.54 -14.87
N GLN A 262 12.42 15.51 -15.70
CA GLN A 262 11.45 15.44 -16.80
C GLN A 262 10.01 15.29 -16.31
N ILE A 263 9.79 14.83 -15.07
CA ILE A 263 8.47 14.76 -14.42
C ILE A 263 8.24 16.06 -13.65
N ARG A 264 7.68 17.06 -14.29
CA ARG A 264 7.32 18.34 -13.62
C ARG A 264 6.01 18.23 -12.86
N ARG A 265 5.09 17.43 -13.37
CA ARG A 265 3.79 17.11 -12.77
C ARG A 265 3.49 15.64 -12.96
N GLY A 266 2.94 15.02 -11.93
CA GLY A 266 2.51 13.65 -12.00
C GLY A 266 1.28 13.38 -11.14
N ALA A 267 0.59 12.30 -11.45
CA ALA A 267 -0.61 11.88 -10.74
C ALA A 267 -0.54 10.40 -10.36
N VAL A 268 -1.22 10.06 -9.25
CA VAL A 268 -1.50 8.69 -8.84
C VAL A 268 -3.00 8.45 -8.81
N ILE A 269 -3.43 7.30 -9.36
CA ILE A 269 -4.82 6.84 -9.40
C ILE A 269 -4.86 5.48 -8.72
N THR A 270 -5.52 5.39 -7.58
CA THR A 270 -5.66 4.15 -6.80
C THR A 270 -6.86 4.23 -5.86
N ALA A 271 -7.40 3.08 -5.48
CA ALA A 271 -8.39 2.95 -4.42
C ALA A 271 -7.76 2.74 -3.03
N VAL A 272 -6.47 2.43 -2.96
CA VAL A 272 -5.76 2.02 -1.74
C VAL A 272 -5.08 3.20 -1.07
N ASP A 273 -5.43 3.48 0.19
CA ASP A 273 -4.88 4.62 0.95
C ASP A 273 -3.36 4.54 1.11
N LEU A 274 -2.81 3.34 1.25
CA LEU A 274 -1.38 3.11 1.34
C LEU A 274 -0.63 3.63 0.11
N ILE A 275 -1.13 3.32 -1.09
CA ILE A 275 -0.57 3.77 -2.38
C ILE A 275 -0.80 5.28 -2.59
N ARG A 276 -1.95 5.81 -2.12
CA ARG A 276 -2.20 7.27 -2.08
C ARG A 276 -1.14 7.99 -1.25
N GLY A 277 -0.76 7.38 -0.12
CA GLY A 277 0.27 7.90 0.77
C GLY A 277 1.65 7.96 0.11
N ILE A 278 2.05 6.88 -0.56
CA ILE A 278 3.28 6.83 -1.35
C ILE A 278 3.27 7.96 -2.41
N GLY A 279 2.18 8.04 -3.19
CA GLY A 279 2.01 9.07 -4.21
C GLY A 279 2.14 10.49 -3.63
N ARG A 280 1.57 10.74 -2.46
CA ARG A 280 1.64 12.05 -1.79
C ARG A 280 3.05 12.41 -1.35
N TYR A 281 3.80 11.47 -0.76
CA TYR A 281 5.20 11.70 -0.41
C TYR A 281 6.09 11.82 -1.65
N ALA A 282 5.74 11.11 -2.72
CA ALA A 282 6.39 11.23 -4.03
C ALA A 282 6.05 12.54 -4.77
N GLY A 283 5.24 13.43 -4.21
CA GLY A 283 4.83 14.68 -4.83
C GLY A 283 3.82 14.52 -5.97
N LEU A 284 3.15 13.35 -6.06
CA LEU A 284 2.13 13.08 -7.06
C LEU A 284 0.75 13.56 -6.59
N ARG A 285 -0.03 14.07 -7.52
CA ARG A 285 -1.41 14.46 -7.28
C ARG A 285 -2.31 13.23 -7.20
N ASN A 286 -3.01 13.05 -6.07
CA ASN A 286 -3.98 11.97 -5.91
C ASN A 286 -5.27 12.27 -6.67
N ILE A 287 -5.65 11.40 -7.59
CA ILE A 287 -6.92 11.45 -8.31
C ILE A 287 -7.86 10.41 -7.71
N ILE A 288 -8.98 10.88 -7.19
CA ILE A 288 -10.02 10.02 -6.63
C ILE A 288 -11.03 9.72 -7.74
N VAL A 289 -11.26 8.44 -7.99
CA VAL A 289 -12.27 7.96 -8.95
C VAL A 289 -13.46 7.45 -8.16
N GLU A 290 -14.64 7.99 -8.43
CA GLU A 290 -15.88 7.52 -7.82
C GLU A 290 -16.16 6.07 -8.25
N GLY A 291 -16.58 5.21 -7.33
CA GLY A 291 -16.77 3.78 -7.61
C GLY A 291 -15.48 2.95 -7.71
N ALA A 292 -14.29 3.56 -7.57
CA ALA A 292 -13.05 2.81 -7.47
C ALA A 292 -12.96 2.11 -6.11
N THR A 293 -12.82 0.79 -6.15
CA THR A 293 -12.59 -0.08 -5.00
C THR A 293 -11.27 -0.85 -5.16
N GLY A 294 -10.81 -1.53 -4.10
CA GLY A 294 -9.72 -2.51 -4.16
C GLY A 294 -10.18 -3.89 -4.65
N LEU A 295 -11.45 -4.08 -4.99
CA LEU A 295 -12.05 -5.36 -5.31
C LEU A 295 -12.32 -5.51 -6.81
N ALA A 296 -12.78 -6.71 -7.22
CA ALA A 296 -13.09 -7.03 -8.62
C ALA A 296 -14.24 -6.21 -9.23
N ASP A 297 -15.06 -5.58 -8.42
CA ASP A 297 -16.17 -4.68 -8.82
C ASP A 297 -15.77 -3.22 -9.00
N THR A 298 -14.47 -2.93 -8.91
CA THR A 298 -13.94 -1.56 -9.11
C THR A 298 -14.38 -0.96 -10.44
N ASP A 299 -14.54 0.37 -10.48
CA ASP A 299 -14.77 1.08 -11.74
C ASP A 299 -13.50 1.15 -12.59
N TYR A 300 -13.28 0.13 -13.42
CA TYR A 300 -12.14 0.03 -14.33
C TYR A 300 -12.17 1.16 -15.36
N GLU A 301 -13.31 1.41 -15.98
CA GLU A 301 -13.49 2.43 -17.01
C GLU A 301 -13.22 3.83 -16.45
N GLY A 302 -13.73 4.13 -15.25
CA GLY A 302 -13.46 5.39 -14.56
C GLY A 302 -11.99 5.58 -14.26
N LYS A 303 -11.28 4.52 -13.83
CA LYS A 303 -9.83 4.56 -13.61
C LYS A 303 -9.06 4.80 -14.94
N ALA A 304 -9.43 4.11 -16.02
CA ALA A 304 -8.80 4.31 -17.32
C ALA A 304 -9.02 5.73 -17.87
N GLN A 305 -10.26 6.24 -17.77
CA GLN A 305 -10.59 7.59 -18.19
C GLN A 305 -9.82 8.65 -17.37
N ALA A 306 -9.75 8.48 -16.05
CA ALA A 306 -8.99 9.37 -15.19
C ALA A 306 -7.49 9.39 -15.53
N ALA A 307 -6.91 8.24 -15.93
CA ALA A 307 -5.52 8.15 -16.38
C ALA A 307 -5.30 8.88 -17.71
N ILE A 308 -6.20 8.72 -18.65
CA ILE A 308 -6.18 9.42 -19.95
C ILE A 308 -6.26 10.95 -19.73
N GLU A 309 -7.19 11.41 -18.88
CA GLU A 309 -7.34 12.83 -18.57
C GLU A 309 -6.12 13.40 -17.85
N ALA A 310 -5.57 12.63 -16.90
CA ALA A 310 -4.34 13.01 -16.21
C ALA A 310 -3.17 13.17 -17.18
N LEU A 311 -2.98 12.23 -18.11
CA LEU A 311 -1.93 12.30 -19.14
C LEU A 311 -2.04 13.54 -20.06
N ARG A 312 -3.21 14.17 -20.18
CA ARG A 312 -3.32 15.43 -20.97
C ARG A 312 -2.56 16.58 -20.33
N THR A 313 -2.42 16.57 -19.01
CA THR A 313 -1.85 17.67 -18.23
C THR A 313 -0.59 17.31 -17.43
N ASP A 314 -0.41 16.05 -17.12
CA ASP A 314 0.71 15.55 -16.33
C ASP A 314 1.75 14.85 -17.21
N ASP A 315 3.00 14.87 -16.82
CA ASP A 315 4.12 14.22 -17.51
C ASP A 315 4.24 12.73 -17.13
N PHE A 316 3.69 12.37 -15.93
CA PHE A 316 3.74 11.03 -15.38
C PHE A 316 2.42 10.63 -14.70
N VAL A 317 1.96 9.41 -14.94
CA VAL A 317 0.80 8.82 -14.27
C VAL A 317 1.15 7.44 -13.71
N PHE A 318 0.83 7.23 -12.44
CA PHE A 318 0.89 5.94 -11.78
C PHE A 318 -0.52 5.44 -11.54
N LEU A 319 -0.96 4.45 -12.31
CA LEU A 319 -2.29 3.84 -12.21
C LEU A 319 -2.18 2.47 -11.55
N HIS A 320 -2.85 2.30 -10.41
CA HIS A 320 -2.83 1.10 -9.60
C HIS A 320 -4.22 0.46 -9.54
N VAL A 321 -4.29 -0.85 -9.81
CA VAL A 321 -5.52 -1.67 -9.81
C VAL A 321 -5.31 -2.90 -8.92
N ASP A 322 -6.02 -2.99 -7.81
CA ASP A 322 -5.80 -3.92 -6.69
C ASP A 322 -6.48 -5.29 -6.85
N ALA A 323 -7.47 -5.39 -7.73
CA ALA A 323 -8.43 -6.48 -7.82
C ALA A 323 -7.83 -7.89 -7.96
N SER A 324 -6.67 -8.04 -8.59
CA SER A 324 -6.01 -9.35 -8.77
C SER A 324 -5.28 -9.82 -7.52
N ASP A 325 -4.84 -8.90 -6.66
CA ASP A 325 -4.25 -9.20 -5.36
C ASP A 325 -5.28 -9.80 -4.40
N GLU A 326 -6.42 -9.14 -4.24
CA GLU A 326 -7.52 -9.63 -3.40
C GLU A 326 -8.02 -11.02 -3.85
N ALA A 327 -8.15 -11.23 -5.17
CA ALA A 327 -8.50 -12.55 -5.71
C ALA A 327 -7.43 -13.62 -5.38
N GLY A 328 -6.15 -13.24 -5.35
CA GLY A 328 -5.04 -14.09 -4.91
C GLY A 328 -5.14 -14.46 -3.45
N HIS A 329 -5.40 -13.49 -2.56
CA HIS A 329 -5.60 -13.69 -1.12
C HIS A 329 -6.80 -14.60 -0.81
N ASP A 330 -7.89 -14.46 -1.56
CA ASP A 330 -9.06 -15.33 -1.45
C ASP A 330 -8.79 -16.74 -1.96
N GLY A 331 -7.74 -16.93 -2.78
CA GLY A 331 -7.45 -18.18 -3.47
C GLY A 331 -8.47 -18.51 -4.56
N ASP A 332 -9.15 -17.48 -5.07
CA ASP A 332 -10.13 -17.61 -6.15
C ASP A 332 -9.46 -17.49 -7.52
N LEU A 333 -9.04 -18.65 -8.05
CA LEU A 333 -8.39 -18.75 -9.35
C LEU A 333 -9.23 -18.19 -10.50
N ARG A 334 -10.55 -18.39 -10.47
CA ARG A 334 -11.44 -17.91 -11.56
C ARG A 334 -11.56 -16.39 -11.51
N LEU A 335 -11.71 -15.86 -10.32
CA LEU A 335 -11.77 -14.42 -10.11
C LEU A 335 -10.45 -13.75 -10.51
N LYS A 336 -9.31 -14.34 -10.14
CA LYS A 336 -8.00 -13.82 -10.52
C LYS A 336 -7.80 -13.77 -12.03
N ILE A 337 -8.11 -14.83 -12.75
CA ILE A 337 -8.07 -14.82 -14.23
C ILE A 337 -8.98 -13.71 -14.78
N LYS A 338 -10.22 -13.63 -14.28
CA LYS A 338 -11.16 -12.60 -14.71
C LYS A 338 -10.65 -11.18 -14.47
N THR A 339 -10.06 -10.90 -13.31
CA THR A 339 -9.52 -9.56 -12.98
C THR A 339 -8.33 -9.19 -13.86
N ILE A 340 -7.50 -10.16 -14.25
CA ILE A 340 -6.40 -9.98 -15.22
C ILE A 340 -6.98 -9.65 -16.61
N GLU A 341 -8.01 -10.36 -17.07
CA GLU A 341 -8.67 -10.08 -18.36
C GLU A 341 -9.41 -8.74 -18.37
N ASP A 342 -10.07 -8.38 -17.24
CA ASP A 342 -10.70 -7.07 -17.09
C ASP A 342 -9.64 -5.94 -17.08
N PHE A 343 -8.51 -6.13 -16.42
CA PHE A 343 -7.38 -5.19 -16.45
C PHE A 343 -6.86 -4.96 -17.87
N ASP A 344 -6.65 -6.01 -18.63
CA ASP A 344 -6.22 -5.92 -20.03
C ASP A 344 -7.22 -5.14 -20.90
N ARG A 345 -8.51 -5.55 -20.85
CA ARG A 345 -9.54 -5.04 -21.77
C ARG A 345 -10.14 -3.71 -21.37
N ARG A 346 -10.23 -3.43 -20.07
CA ARG A 346 -10.94 -2.26 -19.54
C ARG A 346 -10.01 -1.15 -19.04
N ILE A 347 -8.70 -1.46 -18.88
CA ILE A 347 -7.66 -0.48 -18.50
C ILE A 347 -6.64 -0.32 -19.62
N VAL A 348 -5.84 -1.37 -19.89
CA VAL A 348 -4.70 -1.29 -20.81
C VAL A 348 -5.16 -0.94 -22.21
N GLY A 349 -6.18 -1.65 -22.73
CA GLY A 349 -6.74 -1.45 -24.06
C GLY A 349 -7.26 -0.04 -24.31
N PRO A 350 -8.17 0.50 -23.50
CA PRO A 350 -8.67 1.87 -23.64
C PRO A 350 -7.56 2.92 -23.60
N ILE A 351 -6.63 2.82 -22.63
CA ILE A 351 -5.52 3.77 -22.52
C ILE A 351 -4.65 3.72 -23.79
N TYR A 352 -4.20 2.54 -24.20
CA TYR A 352 -3.39 2.40 -25.43
C TYR A 352 -4.11 2.96 -26.65
N ASN A 353 -5.38 2.59 -26.86
CA ASN A 353 -6.15 3.01 -28.03
C ASN A 353 -6.31 4.52 -28.14
N GLU A 354 -6.40 5.22 -27.01
CA GLU A 354 -6.47 6.68 -26.95
C GLU A 354 -5.09 7.29 -27.24
N VAL A 355 -4.08 6.92 -26.42
CA VAL A 355 -2.78 7.62 -26.44
C VAL A 355 -1.96 7.36 -27.71
N LYS A 356 -2.16 6.22 -28.40
CA LYS A 356 -1.49 5.93 -29.67
C LYS A 356 -1.82 6.93 -30.79
N THR A 357 -2.92 7.69 -30.61
CA THR A 357 -3.36 8.71 -31.60
C THR A 357 -2.79 10.08 -31.31
N TRP A 358 -2.13 10.26 -30.16
CA TRP A 358 -1.65 11.57 -29.73
C TRP A 358 -0.37 11.99 -30.46
N ALA A 359 -0.25 13.30 -30.74
CA ALA A 359 0.96 13.88 -31.35
C ALA A 359 2.16 13.81 -30.37
N GLU A 360 1.92 13.98 -29.07
CA GLU A 360 2.94 13.78 -28.05
C GLU A 360 2.99 12.30 -27.66
N PRO A 361 4.12 11.60 -27.87
CA PRO A 361 4.23 10.18 -27.58
C PRO A 361 4.11 9.89 -26.07
N VAL A 362 3.51 8.73 -25.76
CA VAL A 362 3.37 8.22 -24.39
C VAL A 362 4.11 6.90 -24.27
N SER A 363 5.01 6.81 -23.30
CA SER A 363 5.63 5.56 -22.88
C SER A 363 4.72 4.85 -21.86
N ILE A 364 4.38 3.59 -22.16
CA ILE A 364 3.50 2.74 -21.34
C ILE A 364 4.35 1.63 -20.73
N ALA A 365 4.35 1.52 -19.42
CA ALA A 365 4.80 0.33 -18.72
C ALA A 365 3.60 -0.42 -18.13
N VAL A 366 3.61 -1.76 -18.23
CA VAL A 366 2.63 -2.63 -17.59
C VAL A 366 3.37 -3.63 -16.73
N MET A 367 2.93 -3.77 -15.46
CA MET A 367 3.58 -4.68 -14.51
C MET A 367 2.70 -4.96 -13.30
N PRO A 368 2.89 -6.09 -12.58
CA PRO A 368 2.48 -6.24 -11.19
C PRO A 368 3.55 -5.67 -10.26
N ASP A 369 3.18 -5.50 -8.99
CA ASP A 369 4.15 -5.12 -7.94
C ASP A 369 4.77 -6.34 -7.25
N HIS A 370 4.02 -7.38 -6.99
CA HIS A 370 4.46 -8.67 -6.45
C HIS A 370 3.55 -9.80 -6.93
N PRO A 371 3.97 -11.07 -6.80
CA PRO A 371 3.05 -12.18 -6.95
C PRO A 371 2.21 -12.36 -5.68
N THR A 372 0.91 -12.72 -5.87
CA THR A 372 0.02 -13.18 -4.80
C THR A 372 -0.59 -14.52 -5.21
N PRO A 373 0.20 -15.61 -5.12
CA PRO A 373 -0.22 -16.88 -5.69
C PRO A 373 -1.49 -17.43 -5.03
N VAL A 374 -2.48 -17.78 -5.84
CA VAL A 374 -3.80 -18.27 -5.38
C VAL A 374 -3.72 -19.52 -4.48
N GLU A 375 -2.67 -20.32 -4.61
CA GLU A 375 -2.47 -21.51 -3.79
C GLU A 375 -1.79 -21.20 -2.45
N ILE A 376 -1.04 -20.09 -2.37
CA ILE A 376 -0.34 -19.63 -1.17
C ILE A 376 -1.20 -18.62 -0.39
N ARG A 377 -1.98 -17.79 -1.10
CA ARG A 377 -2.89 -16.77 -0.56
C ARG A 377 -2.19 -15.67 0.24
N THR A 378 -0.95 -15.41 -0.10
CA THR A 378 -0.16 -14.31 0.45
C THR A 378 0.93 -13.91 -0.54
N HIS A 379 1.52 -12.74 -0.33
CA HIS A 379 2.58 -12.23 -1.17
C HIS A 379 3.84 -13.09 -1.10
N VAL A 380 4.54 -13.22 -2.23
CA VAL A 380 5.85 -13.86 -2.31
C VAL A 380 6.86 -12.93 -2.98
N ASN A 381 8.15 -13.25 -2.82
CA ASN A 381 9.25 -12.37 -3.25
C ASN A 381 9.89 -12.82 -4.57
N ASP A 382 9.09 -13.34 -5.50
CA ASP A 382 9.57 -13.70 -6.82
C ASP A 382 9.64 -12.48 -7.75
N PRO A 383 10.58 -12.45 -8.72
CA PRO A 383 10.62 -11.38 -9.72
C PRO A 383 9.36 -11.34 -10.57
N VAL A 384 8.84 -10.16 -10.80
CA VAL A 384 7.63 -9.92 -11.60
C VAL A 384 7.95 -9.59 -13.05
N PRO A 385 7.11 -9.96 -14.05
CA PRO A 385 7.26 -9.54 -15.42
C PRO A 385 6.93 -8.04 -15.58
N PHE A 386 7.61 -7.37 -16.48
CA PHE A 386 7.22 -6.03 -16.94
C PHE A 386 7.42 -5.89 -18.46
N LEU A 387 6.67 -4.99 -19.05
CA LEU A 387 6.87 -4.53 -20.43
C LEU A 387 6.95 -3.00 -20.46
N ILE A 388 7.71 -2.47 -21.43
CA ILE A 388 7.75 -1.05 -21.78
C ILE A 388 7.50 -0.92 -23.28
N HIS A 389 6.56 -0.05 -23.63
CA HIS A 389 6.21 0.28 -25.02
C HIS A 389 6.10 1.80 -25.20
N TYR A 390 6.72 2.29 -26.26
CA TYR A 390 6.54 3.66 -26.76
C TYR A 390 6.69 3.71 -28.28
N PRO A 391 6.13 4.70 -28.99
CA PRO A 391 6.27 4.82 -30.44
C PRO A 391 7.74 4.89 -30.87
N GLY A 392 8.15 3.95 -31.70
CA GLY A 392 9.51 3.88 -32.23
C GLY A 392 10.48 3.03 -31.42
N ILE A 393 10.04 2.39 -30.34
CA ILE A 393 10.87 1.37 -29.67
C ILE A 393 11.10 0.19 -30.58
N GLU A 394 12.34 -0.31 -30.61
CA GLU A 394 12.64 -1.53 -31.36
C GLU A 394 12.26 -2.75 -30.53
N PRO A 395 11.33 -3.62 -30.98
CA PRO A 395 10.87 -4.76 -30.20
C PRO A 395 11.97 -5.78 -29.92
N ASP A 396 11.87 -6.47 -28.79
CA ASP A 396 12.83 -7.51 -28.42
C ASP A 396 12.43 -8.95 -28.81
N GLY A 397 11.28 -9.10 -29.46
CA GLY A 397 10.79 -10.37 -29.98
C GLY A 397 9.98 -11.21 -29.00
N VAL A 398 9.68 -10.72 -27.79
CA VAL A 398 8.76 -11.38 -26.85
C VAL A 398 7.34 -11.41 -27.47
N GLN A 399 6.66 -12.56 -27.40
CA GLN A 399 5.39 -12.78 -28.09
C GLN A 399 4.15 -12.68 -27.20
N ALA A 400 4.31 -12.79 -25.88
CA ALA A 400 3.22 -12.71 -24.89
C ALA A 400 3.73 -12.06 -23.63
N TYR A 401 2.81 -11.48 -22.85
CA TYR A 401 3.12 -10.86 -21.58
C TYR A 401 2.79 -11.82 -20.43
N ASP A 402 3.78 -12.50 -19.93
CA ASP A 402 3.69 -13.40 -18.77
C ASP A 402 5.06 -13.60 -18.11
N GLU A 403 5.08 -14.27 -16.95
CA GLU A 403 6.28 -14.51 -16.15
C GLU A 403 7.35 -15.30 -16.89
N GLN A 404 6.94 -16.24 -17.76
CA GLN A 404 7.86 -17.09 -18.52
C GLN A 404 8.38 -16.38 -19.78
N SER A 405 7.46 -15.75 -20.54
CA SER A 405 7.80 -15.10 -21.81
C SER A 405 8.71 -13.90 -21.57
N CYS A 406 8.45 -13.10 -20.55
CA CYS A 406 9.27 -11.94 -20.19
C CYS A 406 10.70 -12.29 -19.71
N MET A 407 10.98 -13.56 -19.38
CA MET A 407 12.36 -14.00 -19.10
C MET A 407 13.30 -13.84 -20.31
N GLY A 408 12.76 -13.92 -21.53
CA GLY A 408 13.50 -13.74 -22.77
C GLY A 408 13.64 -12.30 -23.23
N GLY A 409 13.07 -11.34 -22.51
CA GLY A 409 13.08 -9.94 -22.87
C GLY A 409 14.44 -9.26 -22.72
N SER A 410 14.68 -8.21 -23.52
CA SER A 410 15.98 -7.55 -23.62
C SER A 410 16.42 -6.78 -22.36
N TYR A 411 15.49 -6.41 -21.49
CA TYR A 411 15.83 -5.78 -20.21
C TYR A 411 16.37 -6.76 -19.17
N GLY A 412 16.17 -8.08 -19.38
CA GLY A 412 16.65 -9.10 -18.46
C GLY A 412 16.00 -9.01 -17.07
N LEU A 413 16.82 -9.19 -16.03
CA LEU A 413 16.37 -9.07 -14.63
C LEU A 413 16.89 -7.78 -14.01
N LEU A 414 15.99 -6.83 -13.78
CA LEU A 414 16.29 -5.58 -13.09
C LEU A 414 16.20 -5.75 -11.55
N ARG A 415 16.99 -4.96 -10.86
CA ARG A 415 16.98 -4.83 -9.40
C ARG A 415 16.14 -3.65 -8.93
N PRO A 416 15.75 -3.58 -7.65
CA PRO A 416 15.07 -2.42 -7.09
C PRO A 416 15.78 -1.11 -7.43
N GLY A 417 15.01 -0.10 -7.85
CA GLY A 417 15.52 1.20 -8.28
C GLY A 417 15.91 1.32 -9.76
N GLN A 418 16.29 0.22 -10.42
CA GLN A 418 16.71 0.26 -11.83
C GLN A 418 15.55 0.44 -12.82
N PHE A 419 14.34 0.06 -12.43
CA PHE A 419 13.20 0.14 -13.33
C PHE A 419 12.90 1.57 -13.78
N MET A 420 12.81 2.52 -12.84
CA MET A 420 12.52 3.91 -13.20
C MET A 420 13.62 4.55 -14.03
N GLU A 421 14.88 4.26 -13.78
CA GLU A 421 16.00 4.72 -14.62
C GLU A 421 15.78 4.24 -16.06
N THR A 422 15.52 2.94 -16.24
CA THR A 422 15.25 2.34 -17.57
C THR A 422 13.98 2.90 -18.25
N PHE A 423 12.93 3.16 -17.45
CA PHE A 423 11.65 3.65 -17.98
C PHE A 423 11.68 5.12 -18.38
N MET A 424 12.54 5.89 -17.75
CA MET A 424 12.68 7.34 -17.98
C MET A 424 13.77 7.69 -19.00
N GLU A 425 14.56 6.72 -19.49
CA GLU A 425 15.48 6.88 -20.64
C GLU A 425 14.70 7.05 -21.95
#